data_e11b01a78abf43bd3747dffeeed8b650
#
_entry.id   e11b01a78abf43bd3747dffeeed8b650
#
_cell.length_a   1.000
_cell.length_b   1.000
_cell.length_c   1.000
_cell.angle_alpha   90.00
_cell.angle_beta   90.00
_cell.angle_gamma   90.00
#
_symmetry.space_group_name_H-M   'P 1'
#
loop_
_entity.id
_entity.type
_entity.pdbx_description
1 polymer ?
#
loop_
_entity_poly.entity_id
_entity_poly.type
_entity_poly.pdbx_seq_one_letter_code
_entity_poly.pdbx_strand_id
1 'polypeptide(L)'
;MRNLFTILLFTGMSFLVSAQPSQPKTGTSYSFIDYQKSFPRPNEALQKKMDTLQKQFEEKKLIWPAKYIYIRSFKYDFQLEVWVKNDIKDPFQLFKTYKVCVLAGTLGPKRMEGDYQVPEGFYYINEFNPKSNYYLSLGINYPNVSDKVLSDSLRPGSAIFIHGSCVTVGCIPIRDEQIDELYIMAAYAKDKGQDFIPVHIFPIRFNVEKSVKYLENLTKDDPALKKFADRMEDAFDYFDKYKQLPIVMIGEKGQYIINEVPPRKPKVVVENKAPVKKPPMQHRTREVGTLVDAVHQWPQFPGGADAFMAYLEKVGKEIVSFLPKGVKKAYVQVEFVIDKDGVPVNFKILKSVKDSDELNDELIVRLENMGTWKPALLHDKPVAKKMIQTVTIEVKEK
;
A
#
# COMPACT_ATOMS: atom_id res chain seq x y z
N MET A 1 -12.66 -104.08 -2.76
CA MET A 1 -12.72 -102.89 -3.51
C MET A 1 -13.94 -102.09 -3.08
N ARG A 2 -13.80 -101.14 -2.16
CA ARG A 2 -14.94 -100.47 -1.52
C ARG A 2 -14.79 -98.97 -1.82
N ASN A 3 -15.76 -98.47 -2.61
CA ASN A 3 -15.84 -97.01 -2.90
C ASN A 3 -16.46 -96.35 -1.68
N LEU A 4 -15.70 -95.34 -1.14
CA LEU A 4 -16.18 -94.42 -0.12
C LEU A 4 -16.68 -93.19 -0.83
N PHE A 5 -17.98 -92.92 -0.74
CA PHE A 5 -18.55 -91.60 -1.17
C PHE A 5 -18.50 -90.62 -0.01
N THR A 6 -17.74 -89.57 -0.15
CA THR A 6 -17.69 -88.50 0.82
C THR A 6 -18.71 -87.43 0.40
N ILE A 7 -19.76 -87.23 1.20
CA ILE A 7 -20.77 -86.19 1.04
C ILE A 7 -20.20 -84.89 1.66
N LEU A 8 -19.98 -83.86 0.85
CA LEU A 8 -19.65 -82.53 1.32
C LEU A 8 -20.93 -81.75 1.63
N LEU A 9 -21.18 -81.46 2.91
CA LEU A 9 -22.26 -80.58 3.35
C LEU A 9 -21.81 -79.10 3.14
N PHE A 10 -22.47 -78.40 2.21
CA PHE A 10 -22.34 -76.92 2.07
C PHE A 10 -23.29 -76.26 3.04
N THR A 11 -22.80 -75.72 4.14
CA THR A 11 -23.55 -74.80 5.02
C THR A 11 -23.57 -73.43 4.40
N GLY A 12 -24.70 -72.96 3.86
CA GLY A 12 -24.94 -71.64 3.35
C GLY A 12 -24.97 -70.64 4.50
N MET A 13 -23.97 -69.82 4.58
CA MET A 13 -23.89 -68.64 5.50
C MET A 13 -24.58 -67.46 4.86
N SER A 14 -25.84 -67.21 5.26
CA SER A 14 -26.59 -66.03 4.81
C SER A 14 -25.99 -64.76 5.42
N PHE A 15 -25.30 -63.95 4.65
CA PHE A 15 -24.90 -62.58 5.04
C PHE A 15 -26.13 -61.69 5.03
N LEU A 16 -26.63 -61.34 6.21
CA LEU A 16 -27.55 -60.18 6.37
C LEU A 16 -26.77 -58.88 6.09
N VAL A 17 -26.95 -58.37 4.89
CA VAL A 17 -26.49 -57.02 4.58
C VAL A 17 -27.42 -56.03 5.31
N SER A 18 -26.97 -55.53 6.46
CA SER A 18 -27.62 -54.42 7.13
C SER A 18 -27.41 -53.20 6.27
N ALA A 19 -28.44 -52.72 5.58
CA ALA A 19 -28.46 -51.40 4.96
C ALA A 19 -28.31 -50.36 6.08
N GLN A 20 -27.14 -49.76 6.21
CA GLN A 20 -26.97 -48.56 7.05
C GLN A 20 -27.84 -47.44 6.48
N PRO A 21 -28.65 -46.77 7.30
CA PRO A 21 -29.38 -45.62 6.86
C PRO A 21 -28.37 -44.57 6.40
N SER A 22 -28.46 -44.14 5.14
CA SER A 22 -27.69 -43.03 4.61
C SER A 22 -27.95 -41.81 5.48
N GLN A 23 -26.94 -41.36 6.22
CA GLN A 23 -27.01 -40.08 6.92
C GLN A 23 -27.37 -38.99 5.90
N PRO A 24 -28.33 -38.12 6.20
CA PRO A 24 -28.60 -37.00 5.32
C PRO A 24 -27.35 -36.13 5.26
N LYS A 25 -26.81 -35.93 4.05
CA LYS A 25 -25.78 -34.93 3.77
C LYS A 25 -26.43 -33.54 3.88
N THR A 26 -26.70 -33.09 5.08
CA THR A 26 -27.03 -31.70 5.36
C THR A 26 -25.81 -30.97 5.87
N GLY A 27 -24.78 -30.95 5.08
CA GLY A 27 -23.74 -29.91 5.16
C GLY A 27 -24.16 -28.82 4.22
N THR A 28 -24.92 -27.82 4.67
CA THR A 28 -25.02 -26.55 3.98
C THR A 28 -23.60 -25.97 3.91
N SER A 29 -22.94 -26.16 2.78
CA SER A 29 -21.67 -25.51 2.50
C SER A 29 -21.95 -24.00 2.47
N TYR A 30 -21.69 -23.32 3.58
CA TYR A 30 -21.75 -21.86 3.60
C TYR A 30 -20.71 -21.35 2.61
N SER A 31 -21.15 -20.52 1.66
CA SER A 31 -20.26 -19.85 0.74
C SER A 31 -19.43 -18.79 1.49
N PHE A 32 -18.31 -18.37 0.90
CA PHE A 32 -17.48 -17.33 1.53
C PHE A 32 -18.27 -16.02 1.71
N ILE A 33 -19.13 -15.69 0.74
CA ILE A 33 -19.97 -14.48 0.84
C ILE A 33 -21.00 -14.61 1.96
N ASP A 34 -21.59 -15.81 2.20
CA ASP A 34 -22.52 -16.01 3.31
C ASP A 34 -21.83 -15.91 4.66
N TYR A 35 -20.60 -16.39 4.75
CA TYR A 35 -19.77 -16.13 5.93
C TYR A 35 -19.54 -14.64 6.16
N GLN A 36 -19.21 -13.86 5.12
CA GLN A 36 -19.04 -12.41 5.25
C GLN A 36 -20.34 -11.70 5.67
N LYS A 37 -21.50 -12.12 5.18
CA LYS A 37 -22.81 -11.59 5.58
C LYS A 37 -23.13 -11.83 7.05
N SER A 38 -22.50 -12.78 7.72
CA SER A 38 -22.70 -12.99 9.15
C SER A 38 -22.14 -11.86 10.02
N PHE A 39 -21.31 -10.98 9.45
CA PHE A 39 -20.78 -9.81 10.14
C PHE A 39 -21.61 -8.55 9.80
N PRO A 40 -21.91 -7.68 10.80
CA PRO A 40 -22.76 -6.52 10.59
C PRO A 40 -22.29 -5.60 9.46
N ARG A 41 -21.03 -5.16 9.47
CA ARG A 41 -20.50 -4.20 8.49
C ARG A 41 -20.49 -4.71 7.06
N PRO A 42 -19.97 -5.93 6.72
CA PRO A 42 -20.11 -6.47 5.38
C PRO A 42 -21.56 -6.65 4.95
N ASN A 43 -22.46 -7.06 5.86
CA ASN A 43 -23.87 -7.20 5.54
C ASN A 43 -24.52 -5.84 5.19
N GLU A 44 -24.26 -4.81 6.00
CA GLU A 44 -24.73 -3.46 5.71
C GLU A 44 -24.16 -2.90 4.40
N ALA A 45 -22.85 -3.11 4.14
CA ALA A 45 -22.20 -2.73 2.90
C ALA A 45 -22.89 -3.39 1.69
N LEU A 46 -23.17 -4.69 1.78
CA LEU A 46 -23.90 -5.43 0.75
C LEU A 46 -25.28 -4.83 0.49
N GLN A 47 -26.07 -4.58 1.55
CA GLN A 47 -27.39 -4.00 1.41
C GLN A 47 -27.35 -2.60 0.77
N LYS A 48 -26.36 -1.79 1.11
CA LYS A 48 -26.23 -0.41 0.59
C LYS A 48 -25.70 -0.34 -0.84
N LYS A 49 -24.83 -1.28 -1.24
CA LYS A 49 -24.03 -1.12 -2.45
C LYS A 49 -24.35 -2.12 -3.56
N MET A 50 -25.07 -3.22 -3.28
CA MET A 50 -25.31 -4.29 -4.25
C MET A 50 -25.94 -3.78 -5.53
N ASP A 51 -27.09 -3.12 -5.44
CA ASP A 51 -27.84 -2.63 -6.61
C ASP A 51 -27.01 -1.61 -7.40
N THR A 52 -26.30 -0.72 -6.68
CA THR A 52 -25.42 0.27 -7.32
C THR A 52 -24.27 -0.38 -8.07
N LEU A 53 -23.63 -1.40 -7.48
CA LEU A 53 -22.55 -2.13 -8.13
C LEU A 53 -23.04 -2.89 -9.36
N GLN A 54 -24.15 -3.61 -9.25
CA GLN A 54 -24.75 -4.33 -10.38
C GLN A 54 -25.04 -3.38 -11.54
N LYS A 55 -25.69 -2.25 -11.26
CA LYS A 55 -25.97 -1.22 -12.28
C LYS A 55 -24.70 -0.66 -12.92
N GLN A 56 -23.65 -0.37 -12.12
CA GLN A 56 -22.37 0.13 -12.66
C GLN A 56 -21.65 -0.91 -13.53
N PHE A 57 -21.75 -2.20 -13.19
CA PHE A 57 -21.24 -3.27 -14.04
C PHE A 57 -22.01 -3.35 -15.36
N GLU A 58 -23.33 -3.30 -15.31
CA GLU A 58 -24.19 -3.31 -16.49
C GLU A 58 -23.90 -2.12 -17.41
N GLU A 59 -23.86 -0.90 -16.88
CA GLU A 59 -23.52 0.32 -17.64
C GLU A 59 -22.18 0.21 -18.37
N LYS A 60 -21.23 -0.52 -17.80
CA LYS A 60 -19.91 -0.79 -18.39
C LYS A 60 -19.87 -2.05 -19.25
N LYS A 61 -20.99 -2.74 -19.41
CA LYS A 61 -21.10 -4.03 -20.10
C LYS A 61 -20.15 -5.10 -19.51
N LEU A 62 -19.99 -5.07 -18.20
CA LEU A 62 -19.21 -6.02 -17.42
C LEU A 62 -20.15 -7.04 -16.77
N ILE A 63 -19.67 -8.25 -16.53
CA ILE A 63 -20.45 -9.33 -15.90
C ILE A 63 -20.31 -9.22 -14.37
N TRP A 64 -21.44 -9.15 -13.68
CA TRP A 64 -21.51 -9.20 -12.23
C TRP A 64 -21.90 -10.60 -11.71
N PRO A 65 -21.30 -11.09 -10.63
CA PRO A 65 -20.05 -10.63 -10.01
C PRO A 65 -18.84 -11.01 -10.88
N ALA A 66 -17.82 -10.16 -10.87
CA ALA A 66 -16.57 -10.48 -11.53
C ALA A 66 -15.91 -11.70 -10.89
N LYS A 67 -15.42 -12.63 -11.72
CA LYS A 67 -14.70 -13.82 -11.25
C LYS A 67 -13.26 -13.50 -10.86
N TYR A 68 -12.63 -12.55 -11.55
CA TYR A 68 -11.26 -12.15 -11.30
C TYR A 68 -11.19 -10.64 -11.11
N ILE A 69 -10.53 -10.24 -10.05
CA ILE A 69 -10.23 -8.85 -9.72
C ILE A 69 -8.73 -8.67 -9.65
N TYR A 70 -8.28 -7.52 -10.08
CA TYR A 70 -6.92 -7.03 -9.91
C TYR A 70 -6.94 -5.60 -9.40
N ILE A 71 -6.12 -5.30 -8.40
CA ILE A 71 -6.03 -4.00 -7.75
C ILE A 71 -4.64 -3.42 -8.03
N ARG A 72 -4.57 -2.16 -8.46
CA ARG A 72 -3.31 -1.44 -8.51
C ARG A 72 -3.42 -0.07 -7.86
N SER A 73 -2.48 0.22 -6.97
CA SER A 73 -2.40 1.49 -6.25
C SER A 73 -1.21 2.29 -6.74
N PHE A 74 -1.37 3.62 -6.85
CA PHE A 74 -0.34 4.55 -7.29
C PHE A 74 -0.13 5.58 -6.19
N LYS A 75 1.02 5.50 -5.52
CA LYS A 75 1.29 6.29 -4.32
C LYS A 75 1.26 7.78 -4.62
N TYR A 76 2.10 8.24 -5.54
CA TYR A 76 2.20 9.66 -5.88
C TYR A 76 0.91 10.25 -6.45
N ASP A 77 0.16 9.46 -7.21
CA ASP A 77 -1.08 9.88 -7.87
C ASP A 77 -2.31 9.77 -6.97
N PHE A 78 -2.19 9.21 -5.78
CA PHE A 78 -3.28 8.98 -4.82
C PHE A 78 -4.48 8.24 -5.44
N GLN A 79 -4.21 7.23 -6.23
CA GLN A 79 -5.23 6.46 -6.94
C GLN A 79 -5.12 4.98 -6.65
N LEU A 80 -6.29 4.33 -6.58
CA LEU A 80 -6.42 2.89 -6.52
C LEU A 80 -7.39 2.46 -7.60
N GLU A 81 -6.94 1.66 -8.55
CA GLU A 81 -7.73 1.14 -9.65
C GLU A 81 -8.18 -0.28 -9.36
N VAL A 82 -9.41 -0.59 -9.73
CA VAL A 82 -9.99 -1.93 -9.72
C VAL A 82 -10.26 -2.37 -11.15
N TRP A 83 -9.60 -3.44 -11.53
CA TRP A 83 -9.73 -4.08 -12.84
C TRP A 83 -10.41 -5.43 -12.68
N VAL A 84 -11.25 -5.81 -13.64
CA VAL A 84 -12.08 -7.02 -13.57
C VAL A 84 -12.08 -7.80 -14.86
N LYS A 85 -12.30 -9.13 -14.77
CA LYS A 85 -12.59 -10.01 -15.90
C LYS A 85 -13.33 -11.25 -15.41
N ASN A 86 -13.95 -12.01 -16.35
CA ASN A 86 -14.70 -13.22 -16.00
C ASN A 86 -14.08 -14.53 -16.51
N ASP A 87 -13.29 -14.48 -17.57
CA ASP A 87 -12.47 -15.60 -18.01
C ASP A 87 -10.98 -15.29 -17.80
N ILE A 88 -10.17 -16.32 -17.54
CA ILE A 88 -8.74 -16.16 -17.33
C ILE A 88 -8.02 -15.64 -18.58
N LYS A 89 -8.55 -15.96 -19.78
CA LYS A 89 -8.01 -15.52 -21.06
C LYS A 89 -8.42 -14.11 -21.45
N ASP A 90 -9.52 -13.60 -20.90
CA ASP A 90 -10.00 -12.27 -21.20
C ASP A 90 -9.01 -11.19 -20.73
N PRO A 91 -8.91 -10.06 -21.47
CA PRO A 91 -8.19 -8.90 -20.96
C PRO A 91 -8.94 -8.31 -19.78
N PHE A 92 -8.20 -7.83 -18.77
CA PHE A 92 -8.78 -7.05 -17.69
C PHE A 92 -9.36 -5.74 -18.21
N GLN A 93 -10.52 -5.36 -17.70
CA GLN A 93 -11.19 -4.10 -17.99
C GLN A 93 -11.26 -3.24 -16.73
N LEU A 94 -11.04 -1.93 -16.89
CA LEU A 94 -11.09 -0.99 -15.76
C LEU A 94 -12.55 -0.83 -15.30
N PHE A 95 -12.82 -1.30 -14.10
CA PHE A 95 -14.11 -1.07 -13.47
C PHE A 95 -14.18 0.34 -12.86
N LYS A 96 -13.26 0.66 -11.96
CA LYS A 96 -13.31 1.93 -11.21
C LYS A 96 -11.94 2.38 -10.72
N THR A 97 -11.80 3.70 -10.58
CA THR A 97 -10.65 4.32 -9.91
C THR A 97 -11.14 4.99 -8.63
N TYR A 98 -10.60 4.58 -7.50
CA TYR A 98 -10.84 5.18 -6.20
C TYR A 98 -9.75 6.19 -5.86
N LYS A 99 -10.10 7.18 -5.05
CA LYS A 99 -9.14 8.13 -4.51
C LYS A 99 -8.58 7.59 -3.20
N VAL A 100 -7.26 7.46 -3.11
CA VAL A 100 -6.56 7.23 -1.85
C VAL A 100 -6.64 8.53 -1.03
N CYS A 101 -7.03 8.44 0.23
CA CYS A 101 -7.31 9.60 1.06
C CYS A 101 -6.05 10.41 1.37
N VAL A 102 -5.01 9.70 1.76
CA VAL A 102 -3.76 10.25 2.30
C VAL A 102 -2.65 9.23 2.10
N LEU A 103 -1.42 9.70 2.00
CA LEU A 103 -0.22 8.86 1.91
C LEU A 103 0.65 9.10 3.15
N ALA A 104 1.19 8.02 3.72
CA ALA A 104 2.26 8.08 4.70
C ALA A 104 3.60 7.73 4.02
N GLY A 105 4.67 8.40 4.44
CA GLY A 105 6.01 8.20 3.89
C GLY A 105 6.23 8.83 2.52
N THR A 106 7.26 8.38 1.82
CA THR A 106 7.69 8.85 0.50
C THR A 106 7.60 7.73 -0.54
N LEU A 107 8.06 7.98 -1.79
CA LEU A 107 8.21 6.90 -2.76
C LEU A 107 9.39 5.99 -2.39
N GLY A 108 9.26 4.74 -2.77
CA GLY A 108 10.19 3.66 -2.46
C GLY A 108 9.53 2.54 -1.64
N PRO A 109 10.18 1.37 -1.59
CA PRO A 109 9.67 0.23 -0.85
C PRO A 109 9.76 0.45 0.66
N LYS A 110 8.84 -0.16 1.43
CA LYS A 110 8.93 -0.25 2.89
C LYS A 110 10.04 -1.21 3.29
N ARG A 111 10.87 -0.84 4.30
CA ARG A 111 12.06 -1.61 4.68
C ARG A 111 12.15 -1.95 6.17
N MET A 112 11.39 -1.29 7.02
CA MET A 112 11.40 -1.58 8.46
C MET A 112 10.06 -1.23 9.13
N GLU A 113 9.84 -1.82 10.27
CA GLU A 113 8.74 -1.43 11.16
C GLU A 113 8.91 0.02 11.61
N GLY A 114 7.81 0.77 11.66
CA GLY A 114 7.83 2.15 12.13
C GLY A 114 8.44 3.17 11.16
N ASP A 115 8.78 2.80 9.92
CA ASP A 115 9.24 3.73 8.90
C ASP A 115 8.12 4.59 8.30
N TYR A 116 6.88 4.39 8.73
CA TYR A 116 5.68 5.08 8.25
C TYR A 116 5.50 5.01 6.72
N GLN A 117 6.04 3.97 6.08
CA GLN A 117 6.07 3.84 4.64
C GLN A 117 4.96 2.90 4.14
N VAL A 118 4.19 3.36 3.16
CA VAL A 118 3.35 2.48 2.35
C VAL A 118 4.28 1.63 1.47
N PRO A 119 4.18 0.28 1.50
CA PRO A 119 5.06 -0.55 0.68
C PRO A 119 4.83 -0.34 -0.81
N GLU A 120 5.85 -0.61 -1.62
CA GLU A 120 5.76 -0.74 -3.08
C GLU A 120 6.18 -2.16 -3.46
N GLY A 121 5.43 -2.77 -4.38
CA GLY A 121 5.69 -4.16 -4.77
C GLY A 121 4.47 -4.90 -5.27
N PHE A 122 4.60 -6.22 -5.31
CA PHE A 122 3.60 -7.14 -5.85
C PHE A 122 3.07 -8.04 -4.73
N TYR A 123 1.80 -7.83 -4.40
CA TYR A 123 1.12 -8.46 -3.27
C TYR A 123 -0.19 -9.13 -3.73
N TYR A 124 -0.89 -9.75 -2.79
CA TYR A 124 -2.25 -10.24 -2.94
C TYR A 124 -3.03 -10.07 -1.63
N ILE A 125 -4.36 -10.03 -1.71
CA ILE A 125 -5.22 -10.02 -0.52
C ILE A 125 -5.08 -11.36 0.20
N ASN A 126 -4.62 -11.32 1.45
CA ASN A 126 -4.47 -12.49 2.32
C ASN A 126 -5.49 -12.51 3.47
N GLU A 127 -6.16 -11.40 3.74
CA GLU A 127 -7.07 -11.27 4.86
C GLU A 127 -8.29 -10.41 4.51
N PHE A 128 -9.47 -10.86 4.93
CA PHE A 128 -10.70 -10.08 4.98
C PHE A 128 -11.01 -9.79 6.43
N ASN A 129 -10.93 -8.53 6.84
CA ASN A 129 -11.17 -8.12 8.23
C ASN A 129 -12.49 -7.33 8.36
N PRO A 130 -13.60 -8.02 8.67
CA PRO A 130 -14.92 -7.40 8.85
C PRO A 130 -15.05 -6.62 10.16
N LYS A 131 -14.11 -6.79 11.09
CA LYS A 131 -14.09 -6.16 12.42
C LYS A 131 -12.96 -5.15 12.57
N SER A 132 -12.49 -4.61 11.46
CA SER A 132 -11.39 -3.64 11.45
C SER A 132 -11.68 -2.43 12.32
N ASN A 133 -10.66 -1.92 13.04
CA ASN A 133 -10.72 -0.64 13.74
C ASN A 133 -10.89 0.54 12.78
N TYR A 134 -10.59 0.32 11.49
CA TYR A 134 -10.72 1.30 10.41
C TYR A 134 -11.88 0.95 9.47
N TYR A 135 -13.04 0.68 10.06
CA TYR A 135 -14.28 0.32 9.40
C TYR A 135 -14.27 -1.08 8.77
N LEU A 136 -13.86 -1.25 7.53
CA LEU A 136 -13.60 -2.51 6.85
C LEU A 136 -12.16 -2.51 6.34
N SER A 137 -11.51 -3.68 6.27
CA SER A 137 -10.18 -3.75 5.68
C SER A 137 -9.86 -5.07 4.98
N LEU A 138 -8.99 -4.96 3.97
CA LEU A 138 -8.42 -6.06 3.22
C LEU A 138 -6.91 -6.07 3.47
N GLY A 139 -6.41 -7.09 4.14
CA GLY A 139 -4.98 -7.27 4.39
C GLY A 139 -4.26 -7.72 3.12
N ILE A 140 -3.03 -7.25 2.95
CA ILE A 140 -2.14 -7.74 1.90
C ILE A 140 -1.00 -8.55 2.52
N ASN A 141 -0.42 -9.48 1.74
CA ASN A 141 0.65 -10.36 2.20
C ASN A 141 2.02 -9.67 2.35
N TYR A 142 2.03 -8.46 2.92
CA TYR A 142 3.25 -7.78 3.34
C TYR A 142 3.74 -8.36 4.70
N PRO A 143 5.06 -8.61 4.91
CA PRO A 143 6.12 -8.59 3.91
C PRO A 143 6.10 -9.84 3.03
N ASN A 144 6.22 -9.65 1.71
CA ASN A 144 6.39 -10.76 0.77
C ASN A 144 7.85 -11.29 0.79
N VAL A 145 8.19 -12.24 -0.08
CA VAL A 145 9.54 -12.83 -0.10
C VAL A 145 10.61 -11.78 -0.44
N SER A 146 10.35 -10.87 -1.37
CA SER A 146 11.26 -9.78 -1.71
C SER A 146 11.51 -8.86 -0.52
N ASP A 147 10.43 -8.48 0.16
CA ASP A 147 10.53 -7.61 1.34
C ASP A 147 11.32 -8.27 2.47
N LYS A 148 11.10 -9.57 2.73
CA LYS A 148 11.84 -10.32 3.77
C LYS A 148 13.33 -10.37 3.51
N VAL A 149 13.75 -10.44 2.25
CA VAL A 149 15.18 -10.46 1.87
C VAL A 149 15.81 -9.07 1.93
N LEU A 150 15.07 -8.04 1.55
CA LEU A 150 15.60 -6.68 1.34
C LEU A 150 15.34 -5.72 2.51
N SER A 151 14.48 -6.09 3.46
CA SER A 151 14.13 -5.26 4.61
C SER A 151 14.96 -5.60 5.84
N ASP A 152 14.76 -4.87 6.93
CA ASP A 152 15.32 -5.19 8.22
C ASP A 152 15.00 -6.65 8.61
N SER A 153 16.03 -7.43 8.94
CA SER A 153 15.90 -8.87 9.16
C SER A 153 15.10 -9.24 10.41
N LEU A 154 15.06 -8.34 11.41
CA LEU A 154 14.37 -8.57 12.68
C LEU A 154 12.97 -7.93 12.68
N ARG A 155 12.83 -6.75 12.09
CA ARG A 155 11.61 -5.96 12.12
C ARG A 155 11.27 -5.37 10.73
N PRO A 156 10.92 -6.20 9.73
CA PRO A 156 10.56 -5.70 8.41
C PRO A 156 9.24 -4.92 8.42
N GLY A 157 8.44 -5.07 9.47
CA GLY A 157 7.07 -4.60 9.58
C GLY A 157 6.05 -5.69 9.24
N SER A 158 4.78 -5.40 9.47
CA SER A 158 3.66 -6.35 9.25
C SER A 158 2.34 -5.61 9.02
N ALA A 159 1.27 -6.36 8.77
CA ALA A 159 -0.11 -5.89 8.85
C ALA A 159 -0.42 -4.62 8.03
N ILE A 160 -0.18 -4.67 6.73
CA ILE A 160 -0.57 -3.60 5.80
C ILE A 160 -1.95 -3.92 5.22
N PHE A 161 -2.85 -2.92 5.22
CA PHE A 161 -4.23 -3.05 4.78
C PHE A 161 -4.64 -1.97 3.78
N ILE A 162 -5.59 -2.33 2.91
CA ILE A 162 -6.47 -1.37 2.24
C ILE A 162 -7.70 -1.24 3.13
N HIS A 163 -8.07 -0.04 3.60
CA HIS A 163 -9.11 0.11 4.62
C HIS A 163 -9.91 1.41 4.48
N GLY A 164 -11.05 1.45 5.18
CA GLY A 164 -11.82 2.67 5.38
C GLY A 164 -11.14 3.64 6.35
N SER A 165 -11.79 4.75 6.67
CA SER A 165 -11.26 5.83 7.50
C SER A 165 -9.98 6.47 6.92
N CYS A 166 -9.98 7.78 6.75
CA CYS A 166 -8.90 8.46 6.03
C CYS A 166 -7.67 8.78 6.91
N VAL A 167 -7.11 7.78 7.60
CA VAL A 167 -5.91 7.88 8.43
C VAL A 167 -4.94 6.74 8.11
N THR A 168 -3.63 6.98 8.16
CA THR A 168 -2.63 5.93 7.94
C THR A 168 -1.28 6.23 8.58
N VAL A 169 -0.56 5.17 8.89
CA VAL A 169 0.86 5.16 9.28
C VAL A 169 1.66 4.18 8.41
N GLY A 170 1.11 3.81 7.23
CA GLY A 170 1.74 2.87 6.29
C GLY A 170 0.75 1.98 5.52
N CYS A 171 -0.55 2.05 5.83
CA CYS A 171 -1.63 1.38 5.09
C CYS A 171 -2.13 2.23 3.91
N ILE A 172 -3.09 1.71 3.15
CA ILE A 172 -3.71 2.38 2.01
C ILE A 172 -5.16 2.74 2.37
N PRO A 173 -5.41 3.95 2.91
CA PRO A 173 -6.75 4.35 3.28
C PRO A 173 -7.54 4.86 2.08
N ILE A 174 -8.75 4.37 1.94
CA ILE A 174 -9.78 4.88 1.03
C ILE A 174 -11.02 5.26 1.85
N ARG A 175 -12.00 5.91 1.25
CA ARG A 175 -13.22 6.29 1.98
C ARG A 175 -14.07 5.07 2.31
N ASP A 176 -14.89 5.17 3.35
CA ASP A 176 -15.76 4.07 3.80
C ASP A 176 -16.66 3.56 2.68
N GLU A 177 -17.24 4.45 1.87
CA GLU A 177 -18.08 4.06 0.75
C GLU A 177 -17.29 3.33 -0.37
N GLN A 178 -16.00 3.61 -0.47
CA GLN A 178 -15.11 2.97 -1.46
C GLN A 178 -14.66 1.59 -0.99
N ILE A 179 -14.34 1.45 0.30
CA ILE A 179 -13.98 0.14 0.84
C ILE A 179 -15.20 -0.79 0.88
N ASP A 180 -16.42 -0.29 1.12
CA ASP A 180 -17.64 -1.07 0.98
C ASP A 180 -17.71 -1.76 -0.39
N GLU A 181 -17.57 -0.99 -1.46
CA GLU A 181 -17.61 -1.52 -2.83
C GLU A 181 -16.47 -2.52 -3.09
N LEU A 182 -15.25 -2.15 -2.72
CA LEU A 182 -14.06 -2.98 -2.95
C LEU A 182 -14.13 -4.30 -2.17
N TYR A 183 -14.56 -4.24 -0.90
CA TYR A 183 -14.70 -5.41 -0.03
C TYR A 183 -15.73 -6.40 -0.58
N ILE A 184 -16.90 -5.90 -1.03
CA ILE A 184 -17.95 -6.71 -1.64
C ILE A 184 -17.43 -7.39 -2.91
N MET A 185 -16.83 -6.64 -3.82
CA MET A 185 -16.28 -7.20 -5.06
C MET A 185 -15.23 -8.27 -4.78
N ALA A 186 -14.31 -8.01 -3.85
CA ALA A 186 -13.28 -8.95 -3.44
C ALA A 186 -13.88 -10.22 -2.82
N ALA A 187 -14.91 -10.08 -1.96
CA ALA A 187 -15.59 -11.21 -1.34
C ALA A 187 -16.28 -12.10 -2.39
N TYR A 188 -16.95 -11.51 -3.37
CA TYR A 188 -17.55 -12.27 -4.47
C TYR A 188 -16.51 -12.94 -5.36
N ALA A 189 -15.40 -12.27 -5.69
CA ALA A 189 -14.34 -12.87 -6.48
C ALA A 189 -13.73 -14.09 -5.76
N LYS A 190 -13.50 -13.98 -4.44
CA LYS A 190 -13.05 -15.10 -3.61
C LYS A 190 -14.09 -16.24 -3.59
N ASP A 191 -15.36 -15.93 -3.44
CA ASP A 191 -16.46 -16.90 -3.49
C ASP A 191 -16.55 -17.63 -4.84
N LYS A 192 -16.16 -16.96 -5.94
CA LYS A 192 -16.03 -17.52 -7.28
C LYS A 192 -14.73 -18.28 -7.54
N GLY A 193 -13.87 -18.45 -6.52
CA GLY A 193 -12.66 -19.24 -6.57
C GLY A 193 -11.38 -18.45 -6.87
N GLN A 194 -11.38 -17.14 -6.75
CA GLN A 194 -10.13 -16.36 -6.80
C GLN A 194 -9.49 -16.29 -5.40
N ASP A 195 -8.65 -17.25 -5.05
CA ASP A 195 -8.00 -17.30 -3.74
C ASP A 195 -6.98 -16.17 -3.54
N PHE A 196 -6.27 -15.81 -4.59
CA PHE A 196 -5.25 -14.76 -4.59
C PHE A 196 -5.72 -13.59 -5.45
N ILE A 197 -6.21 -12.54 -4.82
CA ILE A 197 -6.58 -11.29 -5.50
C ILE A 197 -5.33 -10.41 -5.57
N PRO A 198 -4.73 -10.20 -6.75
CA PRO A 198 -3.48 -9.47 -6.87
C PRO A 198 -3.63 -7.99 -6.51
N VAL A 199 -2.63 -7.47 -5.79
CA VAL A 199 -2.52 -6.06 -5.41
C VAL A 199 -1.10 -5.59 -5.76
N HIS A 200 -0.98 -4.74 -6.76
CA HIS A 200 0.29 -4.12 -7.11
C HIS A 200 0.32 -2.67 -6.63
N ILE A 201 1.35 -2.30 -5.91
CA ILE A 201 1.52 -0.95 -5.37
C ILE A 201 2.71 -0.31 -6.08
N PHE A 202 2.42 0.66 -6.93
CA PHE A 202 3.39 1.38 -7.75
C PHE A 202 3.77 2.72 -7.10
N PRO A 203 5.01 3.19 -7.32
CA PRO A 203 5.40 4.54 -6.90
C PRO A 203 4.54 5.61 -7.57
N ILE A 204 4.34 5.49 -8.87
CA ILE A 204 3.68 6.49 -9.73
C ILE A 204 2.84 5.80 -10.80
N ARG A 205 2.00 6.58 -11.48
CA ARG A 205 1.49 6.24 -12.81
C ARG A 205 2.57 6.55 -13.86
N PHE A 206 3.19 5.52 -14.42
CA PHE A 206 4.31 5.69 -15.37
C PHE A 206 3.90 6.30 -16.72
N ASN A 207 2.61 6.46 -16.99
CA ASN A 207 2.08 7.13 -18.18
C ASN A 207 1.61 8.57 -17.92
N VAL A 208 1.99 9.16 -16.77
CA VAL A 208 1.69 10.56 -16.41
C VAL A 208 2.98 11.35 -16.29
N GLU A 209 3.17 12.35 -17.12
CA GLU A 209 4.42 13.12 -17.24
C GLU A 209 4.90 13.73 -15.92
N LYS A 210 4.00 14.40 -15.18
CA LYS A 210 4.32 14.98 -13.87
C LYS A 210 4.87 13.95 -12.90
N SER A 211 4.24 12.76 -12.89
CA SER A 211 4.62 11.66 -11.99
C SER A 211 5.97 11.07 -12.38
N VAL A 212 6.22 10.90 -13.69
CA VAL A 212 7.52 10.46 -14.20
C VAL A 212 8.64 11.43 -13.86
N LYS A 213 8.45 12.72 -14.13
CA LYS A 213 9.45 13.76 -13.78
C LYS A 213 9.75 13.80 -12.28
N TYR A 214 8.72 13.60 -11.44
CA TYR A 214 8.91 13.53 -10.00
C TYR A 214 9.80 12.34 -9.62
N LEU A 215 9.49 11.14 -10.14
CA LEU A 215 10.26 9.94 -9.86
C LEU A 215 11.70 10.04 -10.36
N GLU A 216 11.92 10.57 -11.57
CA GLU A 216 13.25 10.80 -12.14
C GLU A 216 14.10 11.71 -11.23
N ASN A 217 13.51 12.80 -10.75
CA ASN A 217 14.21 13.71 -9.82
C ASN A 217 14.53 13.02 -8.48
N LEU A 218 13.60 12.20 -7.96
CA LEU A 218 13.79 11.50 -6.69
C LEU A 218 14.87 10.43 -6.79
N THR A 219 14.96 9.73 -7.93
CA THR A 219 15.88 8.60 -8.15
C THR A 219 17.21 9.02 -8.75
N LYS A 220 17.42 10.30 -9.05
CA LYS A 220 18.60 10.81 -9.75
C LYS A 220 19.92 10.39 -9.09
N ASP A 221 19.97 10.49 -7.76
CA ASP A 221 21.16 10.19 -6.97
C ASP A 221 21.03 8.88 -6.17
N ASP A 222 20.01 8.06 -6.48
CA ASP A 222 19.78 6.75 -5.87
C ASP A 222 19.61 5.65 -6.94
N PRO A 223 20.72 5.05 -7.41
CA PRO A 223 20.67 3.99 -8.42
C PRO A 223 19.90 2.74 -7.98
N ALA A 224 19.88 2.44 -6.67
CA ALA A 224 19.17 1.28 -6.16
C ALA A 224 17.64 1.49 -6.22
N LEU A 225 17.16 2.65 -5.79
CA LEU A 225 15.76 3.03 -5.92
C LEU A 225 15.33 3.14 -7.39
N LYS A 226 16.20 3.70 -8.26
CA LYS A 226 15.95 3.74 -9.70
C LYS A 226 15.75 2.34 -10.28
N LYS A 227 16.68 1.42 -9.99
CA LYS A 227 16.60 0.03 -10.46
C LYS A 227 15.33 -0.69 -9.98
N PHE A 228 14.91 -0.41 -8.74
CA PHE A 228 13.64 -0.93 -8.21
C PHE A 228 12.45 -0.35 -8.98
N ALA A 229 12.42 0.97 -9.17
CA ALA A 229 11.37 1.64 -9.92
C ALA A 229 11.29 1.17 -11.39
N ASP A 230 12.42 0.93 -12.04
CA ASP A 230 12.49 0.37 -13.40
C ASP A 230 11.80 -1.01 -13.48
N ARG A 231 11.92 -1.87 -12.45
CA ARG A 231 11.21 -3.17 -12.40
C ARG A 231 9.70 -2.99 -12.19
N MET A 232 9.31 -2.01 -11.39
CA MET A 232 7.89 -1.67 -11.25
C MET A 232 7.31 -1.16 -12.56
N GLU A 233 8.06 -0.33 -13.29
CA GLU A 233 7.67 0.17 -14.61
C GLU A 233 7.52 -0.95 -15.64
N ASP A 234 8.41 -1.94 -15.66
CA ASP A 234 8.31 -3.10 -16.56
C ASP A 234 6.96 -3.84 -16.37
N ALA A 235 6.54 -4.05 -15.13
CA ALA A 235 5.26 -4.69 -14.84
C ALA A 235 4.06 -3.80 -15.19
N PHE A 236 4.17 -2.49 -14.99
CA PHE A 236 3.16 -1.52 -15.39
C PHE A 236 2.97 -1.53 -16.93
N ASP A 237 4.06 -1.44 -17.69
CA ASP A 237 4.05 -1.43 -19.16
C ASP A 237 3.51 -2.74 -19.74
N TYR A 238 3.86 -3.89 -19.12
CA TYR A 238 3.29 -5.19 -19.50
C TYR A 238 1.77 -5.17 -19.37
N PHE A 239 1.25 -4.79 -18.21
CA PHE A 239 -0.18 -4.73 -17.98
C PHE A 239 -0.86 -3.72 -18.89
N ASP A 240 -0.27 -2.55 -19.09
CA ASP A 240 -0.87 -1.52 -19.95
C ASP A 240 -0.98 -1.98 -21.42
N LYS A 241 -0.03 -2.81 -21.87
CA LYS A 241 -0.04 -3.36 -23.23
C LYS A 241 -1.01 -4.53 -23.41
N TYR A 242 -0.95 -5.50 -22.49
CA TYR A 242 -1.63 -6.79 -22.67
C TYR A 242 -2.94 -6.89 -21.88
N LYS A 243 -3.17 -6.02 -20.92
CA LYS A 243 -4.27 -6.13 -19.94
C LYS A 243 -4.34 -7.50 -19.27
N GLN A 244 -3.16 -8.10 -19.10
CA GLN A 244 -2.92 -9.33 -18.36
C GLN A 244 -1.81 -9.10 -17.34
N LEU A 245 -1.82 -9.89 -16.27
CA LEU A 245 -0.78 -9.77 -15.24
C LEU A 245 0.55 -10.34 -15.76
N PRO A 246 1.67 -9.65 -15.55
CA PRO A 246 2.98 -10.22 -15.81
C PRO A 246 3.29 -11.36 -14.84
N ILE A 247 4.16 -12.29 -15.25
CA ILE A 247 4.77 -13.22 -14.32
C ILE A 247 5.87 -12.46 -13.57
N VAL A 248 5.71 -12.37 -12.24
CA VAL A 248 6.66 -11.73 -11.35
C VAL A 248 7.38 -12.83 -10.55
N MET A 249 8.68 -12.90 -10.72
CA MET A 249 9.56 -13.77 -9.93
C MET A 249 10.40 -12.95 -8.97
N ILE A 250 10.92 -13.60 -7.93
CA ILE A 250 11.83 -12.99 -6.96
C ILE A 250 13.17 -13.75 -7.09
N GLY A 251 14.23 -13.03 -7.40
CA GLY A 251 15.56 -13.59 -7.50
C GLY A 251 16.18 -13.84 -6.12
N GLU A 252 17.31 -14.53 -6.08
CA GLU A 252 18.01 -14.92 -4.83
C GLU A 252 18.36 -13.73 -3.92
N LYS A 253 18.60 -12.55 -4.51
CA LYS A 253 18.90 -11.31 -3.78
C LYS A 253 17.66 -10.48 -3.47
N GLY A 254 16.46 -11.06 -3.61
CA GLY A 254 15.19 -10.39 -3.31
C GLY A 254 14.67 -9.44 -4.39
N GLN A 255 15.39 -9.25 -5.49
CA GLN A 255 14.96 -8.37 -6.58
C GLN A 255 13.81 -8.97 -7.37
N TYR A 256 12.87 -8.12 -7.84
CA TYR A 256 11.84 -8.55 -8.77
C TYR A 256 12.42 -8.79 -10.18
N ILE A 257 11.94 -9.84 -10.83
CA ILE A 257 12.24 -10.23 -12.22
C ILE A 257 10.90 -10.31 -12.94
N ILE A 258 10.74 -9.51 -13.98
CA ILE A 258 9.53 -9.48 -14.81
C ILE A 258 9.85 -10.17 -16.13
N ASN A 259 9.09 -11.23 -16.45
CA ASN A 259 9.23 -11.93 -17.73
C ASN A 259 8.52 -11.16 -18.86
N GLU A 260 9.07 -11.29 -20.06
CA GLU A 260 8.47 -10.78 -21.31
C GLU A 260 8.20 -9.27 -21.29
N VAL A 261 9.15 -8.48 -20.79
CA VAL A 261 9.04 -7.02 -20.82
C VAL A 261 8.87 -6.55 -22.28
N PRO A 262 7.75 -5.87 -22.63
CA PRO A 262 7.60 -5.35 -23.97
C PRO A 262 8.65 -4.27 -24.25
N PRO A 263 9.14 -4.14 -25.52
CA PRO A 263 10.02 -3.05 -25.85
C PRO A 263 9.33 -1.72 -25.54
N ARG A 264 10.00 -0.86 -24.77
CA ARG A 264 9.46 0.45 -24.39
C ARG A 264 9.30 1.31 -25.64
N LYS A 265 8.06 1.69 -25.94
CA LYS A 265 7.76 2.72 -26.93
C LYS A 265 7.97 4.11 -26.29
N PRO A 266 8.28 5.16 -27.08
CA PRO A 266 8.17 6.51 -26.57
C PRO A 266 6.79 6.70 -25.94
N LYS A 267 6.73 7.07 -24.66
CA LYS A 267 5.48 7.18 -23.93
C LYS A 267 4.66 8.33 -24.50
N VAL A 268 3.42 8.04 -24.91
CA VAL A 268 2.39 9.07 -25.03
C VAL A 268 1.99 9.43 -23.61
N VAL A 269 2.59 10.47 -23.09
CA VAL A 269 2.29 10.96 -21.77
C VAL A 269 0.98 11.72 -21.82
N VAL A 270 -0.02 11.25 -21.10
CA VAL A 270 -1.33 11.92 -21.06
C VAL A 270 -1.19 13.15 -20.18
N GLU A 271 -1.27 14.33 -20.78
CA GLU A 271 -1.35 15.58 -20.06
C GLU A 271 -2.65 15.61 -19.24
N ASN A 272 -2.56 15.55 -17.94
CA ASN A 272 -3.73 15.69 -17.07
C ASN A 272 -4.25 17.12 -17.16
N LYS A 273 -5.33 17.34 -17.90
CA LYS A 273 -5.93 18.68 -18.15
C LYS A 273 -6.60 19.33 -16.93
N ALA A 274 -6.61 18.70 -15.76
CA ALA A 274 -7.09 19.32 -14.54
C ALA A 274 -6.15 19.00 -13.38
N PRO A 275 -5.69 19.97 -12.59
CA PRO A 275 -4.97 19.69 -11.36
C PRO A 275 -5.94 19.02 -10.38
N VAL A 276 -5.84 17.70 -10.26
CA VAL A 276 -6.48 17.01 -9.14
C VAL A 276 -5.74 17.51 -7.91
N LYS A 277 -6.41 18.29 -7.04
CA LYS A 277 -5.86 18.61 -5.72
C LYS A 277 -5.51 17.29 -5.05
N LYS A 278 -4.22 17.06 -4.83
CA LYS A 278 -3.75 15.89 -4.07
C LYS A 278 -4.42 15.92 -2.70
N PRO A 279 -4.85 14.78 -2.14
CA PRO A 279 -5.23 14.74 -0.74
C PRO A 279 -4.02 15.14 0.11
N PRO A 280 -4.27 15.74 1.29
CA PRO A 280 -3.17 16.12 2.18
C PRO A 280 -2.34 14.87 2.54
N MET A 281 -1.04 15.01 2.52
CA MET A 281 -0.13 13.99 2.98
C MET A 281 -0.23 13.88 4.50
N GLN A 282 -0.31 12.66 5.04
CA GLN A 282 -0.32 12.46 6.48
C GLN A 282 1.12 12.37 6.98
N HIS A 283 1.50 13.37 7.76
CA HIS A 283 2.81 13.44 8.36
C HIS A 283 2.87 12.67 9.69
N ARG A 284 4.09 12.34 10.09
CA ARG A 284 4.36 11.60 11.34
C ARG A 284 3.86 12.36 12.56
N THR A 285 2.80 11.85 13.19
CA THR A 285 2.25 12.39 14.43
C THR A 285 2.37 11.37 15.56
N ARG A 286 2.69 11.85 16.77
CA ARG A 286 2.80 11.02 17.97
C ARG A 286 2.37 11.83 19.19
N GLU A 287 1.70 11.19 20.14
CA GLU A 287 1.55 11.76 21.48
C GLU A 287 2.91 11.75 22.16
N VAL A 288 3.42 12.93 22.47
CA VAL A 288 4.77 13.11 23.02
C VAL A 288 4.80 13.41 24.51
N GLY A 289 3.65 13.39 25.16
CA GLY A 289 3.51 13.79 26.56
C GLY A 289 3.75 15.30 26.77
N THR A 290 4.20 15.68 27.97
CA THR A 290 4.45 17.08 28.29
C THR A 290 5.72 17.58 27.60
N LEU A 291 5.59 18.62 26.77
CA LEU A 291 6.73 19.34 26.22
C LEU A 291 7.38 20.21 27.29
N VAL A 292 8.71 20.21 27.35
CA VAL A 292 9.46 21.04 28.31
C VAL A 292 10.16 22.20 27.59
N ASP A 293 10.06 23.39 28.20
CA ASP A 293 10.67 24.59 27.64
C ASP A 293 12.16 24.70 27.97
N ALA A 294 12.59 24.27 29.15
CA ALA A 294 13.98 24.26 29.56
C ALA A 294 14.51 22.84 29.65
N VAL A 295 15.70 22.59 29.11
CA VAL A 295 16.40 21.31 29.13
C VAL A 295 17.87 21.54 29.51
N HIS A 296 18.50 20.57 30.17
CA HIS A 296 19.93 20.65 30.47
C HIS A 296 20.79 20.30 29.25
N GLN A 297 20.28 19.41 28.39
CA GLN A 297 20.90 19.05 27.13
C GLN A 297 19.86 19.13 25.99
N TRP A 298 20.21 19.86 24.93
CA TRP A 298 19.41 19.96 23.73
C TRP A 298 19.47 18.67 22.89
N PRO A 299 18.45 18.38 22.08
CA PRO A 299 18.51 17.26 21.14
C PRO A 299 19.72 17.42 20.20
N GLN A 300 20.37 16.31 19.89
CA GLN A 300 21.53 16.30 18.99
C GLN A 300 21.26 15.44 17.76
N PHE A 301 21.42 16.05 16.59
CA PHE A 301 21.38 15.35 15.31
C PHE A 301 22.58 14.39 15.19
N PRO A 302 22.45 13.21 14.53
CA PRO A 302 23.58 12.33 14.22
C PRO A 302 24.69 13.09 13.47
N GLY A 303 25.89 13.14 14.06
CA GLY A 303 27.01 13.93 13.53
C GLY A 303 27.05 15.40 13.99
N GLY A 304 26.11 15.84 14.86
CA GLY A 304 26.11 17.17 15.47
C GLY A 304 25.48 18.28 14.62
N ALA A 305 25.71 19.52 15.04
CA ALA A 305 25.08 20.69 14.44
C ALA A 305 25.49 20.92 12.97
N ASP A 306 26.76 20.74 12.63
CA ASP A 306 27.26 20.94 11.26
C ASP A 306 26.66 19.89 10.31
N ALA A 307 26.52 18.63 10.73
CA ALA A 307 25.88 17.60 9.96
C ALA A 307 24.38 17.89 9.74
N PHE A 308 23.70 18.48 10.74
CA PHE A 308 22.32 18.90 10.59
C PHE A 308 22.18 20.05 9.59
N MET A 309 23.06 21.05 9.64
CA MET A 309 23.06 22.16 8.67
C MET A 309 23.34 21.67 7.25
N ALA A 310 24.29 20.76 7.07
CA ALA A 310 24.56 20.13 5.78
C ALA A 310 23.35 19.32 5.27
N TYR A 311 22.65 18.60 6.17
CA TYR A 311 21.41 17.90 5.84
C TYR A 311 20.31 18.85 5.35
N LEU A 312 20.08 19.97 6.04
CA LEU A 312 19.09 20.97 5.65
C LEU A 312 19.43 21.63 4.31
N GLU A 313 20.72 21.90 4.05
CA GLU A 313 21.18 22.42 2.76
C GLU A 313 20.93 21.40 1.63
N LYS A 314 21.19 20.12 1.88
CA LYS A 314 20.89 19.02 0.95
C LYS A 314 19.40 18.96 0.66
N VAL A 315 18.55 18.94 1.69
CA VAL A 315 17.09 18.96 1.54
C VAL A 315 16.63 20.16 0.72
N GLY A 316 17.14 21.37 1.01
CA GLY A 316 16.80 22.57 0.26
C GLY A 316 17.13 22.46 -1.22
N LYS A 317 18.25 21.82 -1.59
CA LYS A 317 18.64 21.58 -3.00
C LYS A 317 17.73 20.56 -3.67
N GLU A 318 17.34 19.49 -2.96
CA GLU A 318 16.51 18.41 -3.50
C GLU A 318 15.07 18.86 -3.83
N ILE A 319 14.52 19.82 -3.08
CA ILE A 319 13.13 20.27 -3.23
C ILE A 319 12.99 21.57 -4.05
N VAL A 320 14.04 22.07 -4.67
CA VAL A 320 14.00 23.28 -5.51
C VAL A 320 12.95 23.20 -6.62
N SER A 321 12.72 22.02 -7.17
CA SER A 321 11.73 21.80 -8.24
C SER A 321 10.28 22.04 -7.81
N PHE A 322 10.02 22.11 -6.51
CA PHE A 322 8.70 22.38 -5.92
C PHE A 322 8.46 23.86 -5.61
N LEU A 323 9.42 24.72 -5.88
CA LEU A 323 9.21 26.17 -5.74
C LEU A 323 8.05 26.62 -6.64
N PRO A 324 7.15 27.46 -6.13
CA PRO A 324 6.10 28.02 -6.95
C PRO A 324 6.66 28.77 -8.16
N LYS A 325 5.92 28.79 -9.26
CA LYS A 325 6.35 29.41 -10.51
C LYS A 325 6.76 30.90 -10.30
N GLY A 326 7.98 31.24 -10.68
CA GLY A 326 8.52 32.56 -10.53
C GLY A 326 9.25 32.83 -9.20
N VAL A 327 9.22 31.93 -8.26
CA VAL A 327 9.95 32.02 -6.99
C VAL A 327 11.33 31.41 -7.16
N LYS A 328 12.39 32.21 -7.02
CA LYS A 328 13.80 31.77 -7.11
C LYS A 328 14.36 31.33 -5.75
N LYS A 329 13.79 31.84 -4.66
CA LYS A 329 14.26 31.59 -3.29
C LYS A 329 13.09 31.56 -2.31
N ALA A 330 13.08 30.62 -1.39
CA ALA A 330 12.12 30.50 -0.30
C ALA A 330 12.81 30.21 1.03
N TYR A 331 12.23 30.77 2.09
CA TYR A 331 12.58 30.46 3.47
C TYR A 331 11.35 29.83 4.14
N VAL A 332 11.44 28.54 4.40
CA VAL A 332 10.34 27.81 5.03
C VAL A 332 10.69 27.52 6.48
N GLN A 333 9.85 28.02 7.40
CA GLN A 333 10.02 27.78 8.83
C GLN A 333 9.14 26.62 9.25
N VAL A 334 9.76 25.60 9.82
CA VAL A 334 9.11 24.38 10.28
C VAL A 334 9.32 24.18 11.77
N GLU A 335 8.24 23.84 12.47
CA GLU A 335 8.23 23.37 13.85
C GLU A 335 8.11 21.84 13.86
N PHE A 336 8.82 21.15 14.71
CA PHE A 336 8.70 19.73 14.96
C PHE A 336 9.14 19.39 16.38
N VAL A 337 8.86 18.16 16.81
CA VAL A 337 9.24 17.69 18.13
C VAL A 337 10.23 16.53 17.98
N ILE A 338 11.33 16.58 18.70
CA ILE A 338 12.15 15.39 18.96
C ILE A 338 11.59 14.75 20.23
N ASP A 339 11.04 13.54 20.10
CA ASP A 339 10.44 12.84 21.22
C ASP A 339 11.52 12.25 22.17
N LYS A 340 11.08 11.63 23.28
CA LYS A 340 11.98 11.03 24.27
C LYS A 340 12.83 9.88 23.70
N ASP A 341 12.42 9.29 22.59
CA ASP A 341 13.11 8.20 21.90
C ASP A 341 14.04 8.74 20.78
N GLY A 342 14.11 10.08 20.63
CA GLY A 342 14.91 10.75 19.62
C GLY A 342 14.26 10.83 18.24
N VAL A 343 13.00 10.45 18.12
CA VAL A 343 12.31 10.42 16.82
C VAL A 343 11.71 11.80 16.52
N PRO A 344 11.97 12.37 15.31
CA PRO A 344 11.32 13.61 14.88
C PRO A 344 9.87 13.34 14.47
N VAL A 345 8.94 14.10 15.08
CA VAL A 345 7.48 13.94 14.92
C VAL A 345 6.76 15.29 14.96
N ASN A 346 5.46 15.28 14.66
CA ASN A 346 4.56 16.43 14.83
C ASN A 346 5.02 17.68 14.07
N PHE A 347 5.35 17.50 12.79
CA PHE A 347 5.79 18.59 11.91
C PHE A 347 4.68 19.56 11.60
N LYS A 348 5.00 20.85 11.61
CA LYS A 348 4.08 21.94 11.30
C LYS A 348 4.82 23.07 10.58
N ILE A 349 4.32 23.49 9.44
CA ILE A 349 4.84 24.69 8.76
C ILE A 349 4.32 25.93 9.48
N LEU A 350 5.23 26.74 9.98
CA LEU A 350 4.92 28.01 10.64
C LEU A 350 4.90 29.17 9.64
N LYS A 351 5.80 29.15 8.66
CA LYS A 351 5.92 30.19 7.63
C LYS A 351 6.43 29.59 6.33
N SER A 352 5.81 29.96 5.22
CA SER A 352 6.22 29.56 3.88
C SER A 352 5.86 30.64 2.85
N VAL A 353 6.16 30.40 1.57
CA VAL A 353 5.71 31.25 0.48
C VAL A 353 4.26 30.91 0.11
N LYS A 354 3.59 31.84 -0.56
CA LYS A 354 2.21 31.65 -1.01
C LYS A 354 2.13 30.52 -2.06
N ASP A 355 1.04 29.76 -2.05
CA ASP A 355 0.74 28.67 -3.00
C ASP A 355 1.84 27.59 -3.04
N SER A 356 2.38 27.23 -1.87
CA SER A 356 3.50 26.30 -1.72
C SER A 356 3.16 25.00 -0.99
N ASP A 357 1.91 24.55 -1.03
CA ASP A 357 1.47 23.33 -0.31
C ASP A 357 2.32 22.11 -0.69
N GLU A 358 2.62 21.94 -1.98
CA GLU A 358 3.44 20.83 -2.47
C GLU A 358 4.91 20.94 -1.98
N LEU A 359 5.48 22.13 -1.94
CA LEU A 359 6.80 22.38 -1.38
C LEU A 359 6.85 22.06 0.12
N ASN A 360 5.80 22.47 0.86
CA ASN A 360 5.70 22.26 2.29
C ASN A 360 5.59 20.77 2.63
N ASP A 361 4.76 20.03 1.91
CA ASP A 361 4.60 18.58 2.08
C ASP A 361 5.92 17.86 1.79
N GLU A 362 6.60 18.20 0.70
CA GLU A 362 7.90 17.62 0.35
C GLU A 362 8.99 17.94 1.38
N LEU A 363 9.01 19.15 1.91
CA LEU A 363 9.92 19.52 2.98
C LEU A 363 9.71 18.66 4.22
N ILE A 364 8.46 18.52 4.67
CA ILE A 364 8.16 17.71 5.86
C ILE A 364 8.56 16.24 5.63
N VAL A 365 8.24 15.66 4.47
CA VAL A 365 8.63 14.28 4.12
C VAL A 365 10.15 14.08 4.23
N ARG A 366 10.97 15.04 3.74
CA ARG A 366 12.42 14.95 3.88
C ARG A 366 12.85 15.03 5.34
N LEU A 367 12.26 15.96 6.10
CA LEU A 367 12.60 16.12 7.51
C LEU A 367 12.15 14.93 8.37
N GLU A 368 11.08 14.24 8.03
CA GLU A 368 10.68 12.98 8.67
C GLU A 368 11.74 11.88 8.50
N ASN A 369 12.53 11.93 7.43
CA ASN A 369 13.57 10.95 7.11
C ASN A 369 14.97 11.35 7.64
N MET A 370 15.10 12.33 8.49
CA MET A 370 16.42 12.79 9.01
C MET A 370 17.03 11.89 10.09
N GLY A 371 16.47 10.72 10.34
CA GLY A 371 17.00 9.72 11.27
C GLY A 371 16.66 10.01 12.73
N THR A 372 17.21 9.18 13.63
CA THR A 372 16.98 9.28 15.08
C THR A 372 18.03 10.16 15.72
N TRP A 373 17.61 11.12 16.52
CA TRP A 373 18.45 12.05 17.27
C TRP A 373 18.80 11.49 18.64
N LYS A 374 19.82 12.04 19.28
CA LYS A 374 19.92 11.94 20.74
C LYS A 374 18.84 12.85 21.32
N PRO A 375 17.94 12.35 22.21
CA PRO A 375 16.86 13.17 22.76
C PRO A 375 17.39 14.26 23.70
N ALA A 376 16.54 15.26 23.97
CA ALA A 376 16.82 16.23 25.03
C ALA A 376 16.86 15.55 26.39
N LEU A 377 17.69 16.09 27.33
CA LEU A 377 17.75 15.62 28.70
C LEU A 377 17.32 16.70 29.70
N LEU A 378 16.46 16.30 30.63
CA LEU A 378 16.11 17.07 31.82
C LEU A 378 16.34 16.19 33.07
N HIS A 379 17.26 16.57 33.96
CA HIS A 379 17.70 15.76 35.08
C HIS A 379 18.08 14.32 34.66
N ASP A 380 18.90 14.23 33.62
CA ASP A 380 19.38 12.97 33.01
C ASP A 380 18.29 12.03 32.46
N LYS A 381 17.05 12.50 32.38
CA LYS A 381 15.94 11.74 31.79
C LYS A 381 15.64 12.26 30.41
N PRO A 382 15.44 11.36 29.40
CA PRO A 382 15.02 11.75 28.08
C PRO A 382 13.63 12.40 28.12
N VAL A 383 13.51 13.56 27.47
CA VAL A 383 12.26 14.33 27.37
C VAL A 383 12.00 14.78 25.95
N ALA A 384 10.72 15.00 25.62
CA ALA A 384 10.35 15.54 24.34
C ALA A 384 10.62 17.06 24.28
N LYS A 385 11.21 17.53 23.18
CA LYS A 385 11.58 18.93 22.98
C LYS A 385 11.11 19.44 21.63
N LYS A 386 10.45 20.59 21.65
CA LYS A 386 10.07 21.33 20.45
C LYS A 386 11.30 21.98 19.83
N MET A 387 11.38 21.87 18.50
CA MET A 387 12.40 22.46 17.66
C MET A 387 11.74 23.37 16.61
N ILE A 388 12.38 24.47 16.26
CA ILE A 388 11.95 25.32 15.14
C ILE A 388 13.18 25.54 14.25
N GLN A 389 13.01 25.27 12.97
CA GLN A 389 14.09 25.37 12.01
C GLN A 389 13.65 26.10 10.75
N THR A 390 14.53 26.92 10.17
CA THR A 390 14.32 27.52 8.86
C THR A 390 15.14 26.79 7.81
N VAL A 391 14.49 26.35 6.74
CA VAL A 391 15.12 25.74 5.58
C VAL A 391 15.13 26.72 4.42
N THR A 392 16.29 26.91 3.82
CA THR A 392 16.45 27.75 2.64
C THR A 392 16.42 26.89 1.39
N ILE A 393 15.54 27.24 0.46
CA ILE A 393 15.39 26.59 -0.85
C ILE A 393 15.68 27.63 -1.92
N GLU A 394 16.70 27.41 -2.75
CA GLU A 394 17.16 28.42 -3.71
C GLU A 394 17.61 27.78 -5.02
N VAL A 395 17.18 28.36 -6.13
CA VAL A 395 17.67 28.04 -7.47
C VAL A 395 19.09 28.60 -7.59
N LYS A 396 20.11 27.77 -7.64
CA LYS A 396 21.47 28.24 -7.96
C LYS A 396 21.49 28.63 -9.42
N GLU A 397 21.75 29.90 -9.69
CA GLU A 397 22.10 30.37 -11.04
C GLU A 397 23.45 29.72 -11.42
N LYS A 398 23.48 29.08 -12.61
CA LYS A 398 24.70 28.48 -13.17
C LYS A 398 25.68 29.52 -13.61
#